data_1a6eef49ae1097bc930b4182d94de1c9
#
_entry.id   1a6eef49ae1097bc930b4182d94de1c9
#
_cell.length_a   1.000
_cell.length_b   1.000
_cell.length_c   1.000
_cell.angle_alpha   90.00
_cell.angle_beta   90.00
_cell.angle_gamma   90.00
#
_symmetry.space_group_name_H-M   'P 1'
#
loop_
_entity.id
_entity.type
_entity.pdbx_description
1 polymer ?
#
loop_
_entity_poly.entity_id
_entity_poly.type
_entity_poly.pdbx_seq_one_letter_code
_entity_poly.pdbx_strand_id
1 'polypeptide(L)'
;MTLGYAHALIEVAMDVLKRTKDIGKKSEIRDAIAATDMTTIIGKVSWKGGPVKNVARTPLVGGQWVKGKGKSKYEMLIVNNETAPDVPTQAKPKAITY
;
A
#
# COMPACT_ATOMS: atom_id res chain seq x y z
N MET A 1 9.00 1.38 5.53
CA MET A 1 7.81 1.66 4.70
C MET A 1 8.15 2.00 3.25
N THR A 2 9.06 2.92 3.00
CA THR A 2 9.44 3.40 1.65
C THR A 2 9.98 2.31 0.71
N LEU A 3 10.74 1.35 1.23
CA LEU A 3 11.35 0.27 0.43
C LEU A 3 10.31 -0.67 -0.18
N GLY A 4 9.27 -1.04 0.58
CA GLY A 4 8.21 -1.91 0.08
C GLY A 4 7.39 -1.25 -1.04
N TYR A 5 7.09 0.04 -0.93
CA TYR A 5 6.39 0.77 -1.98
C TYR A 5 7.23 0.94 -3.24
N ALA A 6 8.54 1.21 -3.11
CA ALA A 6 9.44 1.27 -4.24
C ALA A 6 9.54 -0.08 -4.97
N HIS A 7 9.61 -1.19 -4.23
CA HIS A 7 9.59 -2.52 -4.80
C HIS A 7 8.29 -2.81 -5.54
N ALA A 8 7.14 -2.54 -4.92
CA ALA A 8 5.83 -2.75 -5.54
C ALA A 8 5.64 -1.94 -6.82
N LEU A 9 6.20 -0.73 -6.90
CA LEU A 9 6.17 0.07 -8.12
C LEU A 9 6.89 -0.65 -9.28
N ILE A 10 8.04 -1.28 -9.00
CA ILE A 10 8.80 -2.05 -10.01
C ILE A 10 8.03 -3.31 -10.39
N GLU A 11 7.39 -4.02 -9.44
CA GLU A 11 6.55 -5.18 -9.72
C GLU A 11 5.43 -4.82 -10.70
N VAL A 12 4.71 -3.71 -10.44
CA VAL A 12 3.65 -3.21 -11.31
C VAL A 12 4.20 -2.82 -12.69
N ALA A 13 5.34 -2.12 -12.74
CA ALA A 13 5.94 -1.72 -14.01
C ALA A 13 6.34 -2.94 -14.86
N MET A 14 6.94 -3.95 -14.25
CA MET A 14 7.32 -5.19 -14.96
C MET A 14 6.09 -5.96 -15.45
N ASP A 15 5.03 -6.05 -14.65
CA ASP A 15 3.78 -6.70 -15.04
C ASP A 15 3.13 -5.97 -16.23
N VAL A 16 3.06 -4.65 -16.18
CA VAL A 16 2.54 -3.81 -17.27
C VAL A 16 3.33 -4.06 -18.56
N LEU A 17 4.66 -4.04 -18.50
CA LEU A 17 5.50 -4.28 -19.69
C LEU A 17 5.32 -5.69 -20.26
N LYS A 18 5.16 -6.71 -19.39
CA LYS A 18 4.90 -8.11 -19.83
C LYS A 18 3.54 -8.25 -20.53
N ARG A 19 2.54 -7.50 -20.12
CA ARG A 19 1.19 -7.54 -20.72
C ARG A 19 1.04 -6.64 -21.94
N THR A 20 1.93 -5.68 -22.15
CA THR A 20 1.92 -4.77 -23.30
C THR A 20 2.46 -5.49 -24.53
N LYS A 21 1.70 -5.47 -25.64
CA LYS A 21 2.09 -6.12 -26.91
C LYS A 21 3.16 -5.31 -27.64
N ASP A 22 3.04 -3.99 -27.63
CA ASP A 22 3.97 -3.07 -28.27
C ASP A 22 4.36 -1.95 -27.30
N ILE A 23 5.55 -2.09 -26.71
CA ILE A 23 6.10 -1.12 -25.76
C ILE A 23 6.39 0.26 -26.36
N GLY A 24 6.46 0.36 -27.69
CA GLY A 24 6.59 1.63 -28.40
C GLY A 24 5.30 2.46 -28.43
N LYS A 25 4.15 1.82 -28.20
CA LYS A 25 2.84 2.47 -28.20
C LYS A 25 2.41 2.88 -26.79
N LYS A 26 2.52 4.17 -26.49
CA LYS A 26 2.12 4.76 -25.20
C LYS A 26 0.67 4.45 -24.81
N SER A 27 -0.25 4.34 -25.79
CA SER A 27 -1.64 3.97 -25.54
C SER A 27 -1.79 2.55 -24.99
N GLU A 28 -1.05 1.58 -25.49
CA GLU A 28 -1.08 0.21 -25.01
C GLU A 28 -0.50 0.10 -23.59
N ILE A 29 0.59 0.84 -23.30
CA ILE A 29 1.15 0.92 -21.94
C ILE A 29 0.11 1.53 -20.98
N ARG A 30 -0.52 2.65 -21.36
CA ARG A 30 -1.58 3.28 -20.55
C ARG A 30 -2.73 2.31 -20.26
N ASP A 31 -3.18 1.59 -21.28
CA ASP A 31 -4.32 0.65 -21.13
C ASP A 31 -3.93 -0.56 -20.29
N ALA A 32 -2.69 -1.05 -20.39
CA ALA A 32 -2.16 -2.09 -19.53
C ALA A 32 -2.05 -1.61 -18.07
N ILE A 33 -1.63 -0.36 -17.82
CA ILE A 33 -1.64 0.23 -16.47
C ILE A 33 -3.07 0.28 -15.94
N ALA A 34 -4.01 0.81 -16.70
CA ALA A 34 -5.41 0.94 -16.27
C ALA A 34 -6.08 -0.41 -15.98
N ALA A 35 -5.65 -1.48 -16.63
CA ALA A 35 -6.14 -2.83 -16.42
C ALA A 35 -5.43 -3.59 -15.27
N THR A 36 -4.48 -2.96 -14.57
CA THR A 36 -3.71 -3.61 -13.50
C THR A 36 -4.62 -4.05 -12.35
N ASP A 37 -4.53 -5.32 -12.01
CA ASP A 37 -5.17 -5.96 -10.85
C ASP A 37 -4.26 -7.11 -10.41
N MET A 38 -3.33 -6.85 -9.48
CA MET A 38 -2.32 -7.80 -9.07
C MET A 38 -2.00 -7.71 -7.58
N THR A 39 -1.40 -8.75 -7.03
CA THR A 39 -0.86 -8.75 -5.68
C THR A 39 0.64 -8.45 -5.73
N THR A 40 1.07 -7.48 -4.95
CA THR A 40 2.46 -7.06 -4.80
C THR A 40 2.93 -7.32 -3.36
N ILE A 41 4.19 -7.04 -3.08
CA ILE A 41 4.76 -7.13 -1.71
C ILE A 41 3.98 -6.28 -0.67
N ILE A 42 3.29 -5.23 -1.10
CA ILE A 42 2.47 -4.38 -0.21
C ILE A 42 0.99 -4.75 -0.20
N GLY A 43 0.62 -5.89 -0.82
CA GLY A 43 -0.75 -6.36 -0.96
C GLY A 43 -1.35 -6.10 -2.33
N LYS A 44 -2.68 -6.17 -2.42
CA LYS A 44 -3.40 -6.02 -3.68
C LYS A 44 -3.34 -4.58 -4.19
N VAL A 45 -3.01 -4.43 -5.47
CA VAL A 45 -3.03 -3.16 -6.22
C VAL A 45 -4.02 -3.28 -7.37
N SER A 46 -5.04 -2.44 -7.38
CA SER A 46 -6.04 -2.37 -8.44
C SER A 46 -6.52 -0.94 -8.62
N TRP A 47 -6.68 -0.52 -9.87
CA TRP A 47 -7.26 0.79 -10.22
C TRP A 47 -8.79 0.76 -10.28
N LYS A 48 -9.39 -0.45 -10.16
CA LYS A 48 -10.85 -0.65 -10.22
C LYS A 48 -11.48 -0.47 -8.85
N GLY A 49 -12.63 0.19 -8.80
CA GLY A 49 -13.42 0.29 -7.57
C GLY A 49 -12.93 1.30 -6.54
N GLY A 50 -11.92 2.10 -6.83
CA GLY A 50 -11.50 3.20 -5.99
C GLY A 50 -12.46 4.40 -6.07
N PRO A 51 -12.57 5.24 -5.03
CA PRO A 51 -13.42 6.43 -5.03
C PRO A 51 -12.91 7.54 -5.95
N VAL A 52 -11.66 7.45 -6.36
CA VAL A 52 -11.01 8.40 -7.28
C VAL A 52 -10.53 7.62 -8.50
N LYS A 53 -10.91 8.08 -9.69
CA LYS A 53 -10.49 7.48 -10.96
C LYS A 53 -8.96 7.53 -11.09
N ASN A 54 -8.36 6.45 -11.58
CA ASN A 54 -6.92 6.31 -11.79
C ASN A 54 -6.07 6.39 -10.51
N VAL A 55 -6.66 6.09 -9.36
CA VAL A 55 -5.95 5.97 -8.08
C VAL A 55 -6.16 4.57 -7.51
N ALA A 56 -5.06 3.85 -7.28
CA ALA A 56 -5.09 2.59 -6.55
C ALA A 56 -5.06 2.85 -5.03
N ARG A 57 -5.81 2.04 -4.29
CA ARG A 57 -5.69 1.96 -2.83
C ARG A 57 -4.86 0.75 -2.47
N THR A 58 -3.95 0.94 -1.54
CA THR A 58 -3.18 -0.15 -0.94
C THR A 58 -3.62 -0.38 0.50
N PRO A 59 -3.55 -1.61 1.02
CA PRO A 59 -3.80 -1.87 2.42
C PRO A 59 -2.83 -1.07 3.30
N LEU A 60 -3.36 -0.46 4.35
CA LEU A 60 -2.59 0.32 5.32
C LEU A 60 -3.06 -0.01 6.73
N VAL A 61 -2.15 0.13 7.69
CA VAL A 61 -2.46 0.10 9.11
C VAL A 61 -2.22 1.48 9.73
N GLY A 62 -3.06 1.85 10.68
CA GLY A 62 -2.86 3.03 11.50
C GLY A 62 -1.98 2.72 12.71
N GLY A 63 -0.93 3.51 12.91
CA GLY A 63 -0.04 3.40 14.07
C GLY A 63 -0.14 4.61 14.99
N GLN A 64 0.08 4.41 16.29
CA GLN A 64 0.18 5.47 17.29
C GLN A 64 1.46 5.33 18.09
N TRP A 65 2.19 6.43 18.24
CA TRP A 65 3.36 6.49 19.12
C TRP A 65 2.94 6.56 20.58
N VAL A 66 3.55 5.72 21.40
CA VAL A 66 3.37 5.68 22.85
C VAL A 66 4.72 5.73 23.55
N LYS A 67 4.77 6.05 24.86
CA LYS A 67 5.98 5.90 25.66
C LYS A 67 6.40 4.43 25.70
N GLY A 68 7.61 4.15 25.26
CA GLY A 68 8.19 2.82 25.30
C GLY A 68 8.55 2.39 26.74
N LYS A 69 8.43 1.08 26.99
CA LYS A 69 8.82 0.49 28.27
C LYS A 69 10.24 -0.11 28.27
N GLY A 70 10.89 -0.16 27.10
CA GLY A 70 12.20 -0.77 26.89
C GLY A 70 13.32 0.23 26.66
N LYS A 71 14.28 -0.17 25.83
CA LYS A 71 15.43 0.68 25.45
C LYS A 71 15.04 1.90 24.63
N SER A 72 13.93 1.82 23.89
CA SER A 72 13.41 2.93 23.08
C SER A 72 12.51 3.83 23.91
N LYS A 73 12.74 5.15 23.79
CA LYS A 73 11.92 6.17 24.47
C LYS A 73 10.46 6.17 23.98
N TYR A 74 10.26 5.80 22.72
CA TYR A 74 8.96 5.71 22.08
C TYR A 74 8.81 4.38 21.33
N GLU A 75 7.59 3.90 21.25
CA GLU A 75 7.20 2.68 20.57
C GLU A 75 5.97 2.97 19.69
N MET A 76 5.92 2.44 18.49
CA MET A 76 4.76 2.57 17.62
C MET A 76 3.91 1.31 17.70
N LEU A 77 2.67 1.48 18.11
CA LEU A 77 1.69 0.38 18.19
C LEU A 77 0.67 0.50 17.06
N ILE A 78 0.29 -0.64 16.47
CA ILE A 78 -0.78 -0.70 15.47
C ILE A 78 -2.11 -0.58 16.20
N VAL A 79 -2.90 0.45 15.85
CA VAL A 79 -4.17 0.76 16.51
C VAL A 79 -5.37 0.71 15.56
N ASN A 80 -5.14 0.64 14.25
CA ASN A 80 -6.19 0.48 13.24
C ASN A 80 -5.68 -0.42 12.11
N ASN A 81 -6.50 -1.39 11.67
CA ASN A 81 -6.21 -2.33 10.61
C ASN A 81 -7.39 -2.51 9.63
N GLU A 82 -8.29 -1.53 9.56
CA GLU A 82 -9.54 -1.60 8.79
C GLU A 82 -9.30 -2.02 7.33
N THR A 83 -8.22 -1.51 6.69
CA THR A 83 -7.87 -1.85 5.31
C THR A 83 -6.84 -2.97 5.17
N ALA A 84 -6.37 -3.53 6.29
CA ALA A 84 -5.41 -4.63 6.36
C ALA A 84 -5.77 -5.60 7.51
N PRO A 85 -6.91 -6.30 7.43
CA PRO A 85 -7.45 -7.10 8.55
C PRO A 85 -6.55 -8.25 8.99
N ASP A 86 -5.66 -8.71 8.11
CA ASP A 86 -4.70 -9.77 8.42
C ASP A 86 -3.59 -9.32 9.38
N VAL A 87 -3.45 -8.00 9.61
CA VAL A 87 -2.47 -7.45 10.55
C VAL A 87 -3.18 -7.20 11.90
N PRO A 88 -2.77 -7.87 12.98
CA PRO A 88 -3.43 -7.71 14.28
C PRO A 88 -3.18 -6.30 14.87
N THR A 89 -4.21 -5.72 15.48
CA THR A 89 -4.06 -4.50 16.28
C THR A 89 -3.38 -4.84 17.61
N GLN A 90 -2.48 -3.95 18.05
CA GLN A 90 -1.71 -4.11 19.30
C GLN A 90 -2.30 -3.30 20.47
N ALA A 91 -3.07 -2.26 20.16
CA ALA A 91 -3.73 -1.41 21.13
C ALA A 91 -4.98 -0.74 20.54
N LYS A 92 -5.80 -0.15 21.40
CA LYS A 92 -6.87 0.77 20.98
C LYS A 92 -6.30 2.18 20.81
N PRO A 93 -6.80 2.97 19.84
CA PRO A 93 -6.37 4.35 19.69
C PRO A 93 -6.71 5.16 20.96
N LYS A 94 -5.82 6.05 21.37
CA LYS A 94 -5.99 6.95 22.51
C LYS A 94 -5.96 8.39 22.02
N ALA A 95 -6.73 9.27 22.67
CA ALA A 95 -6.65 10.69 22.42
C ALA A 95 -5.22 11.20 22.71
N ILE A 96 -4.73 12.09 21.86
CA ILE A 96 -3.44 12.74 22.09
C ILE A 96 -3.70 13.87 23.09
N THR A 97 -3.02 13.80 24.23
CA THR A 97 -3.00 14.87 25.23
C THR A 97 -1.67 15.59 25.11
N TYR A 98 -1.72 16.91 24.94
CA TYR A 98 -0.53 17.78 24.88
C TYR A 98 -0.12 18.24 26.27
#